data_515dfe41902052833e3c5875720f136b
#
_entry.id   515dfe41902052833e3c5875720f136b
#
_cell.length_a   1.000
_cell.length_b   1.000
_cell.length_c   1.000
_cell.angle_alpha   90.00
_cell.angle_beta   90.00
_cell.angle_gamma   90.00
#
_symmetry.space_group_name_H-M   'P 1'
#
loop_
_entity.id
_entity.type
_entity.pdbx_description
1 polymer ?
#
loop_
_entity_poly.entity_id
_entity_poly.type
_entity_poly.pdbx_seq_one_letter_code
_entity_poly.pdbx_strand_id
1 'polypeptide(L)'
;MDKSAPFIITSGEPSGIGPDIVLSLAMRKDSGQFLVFGNIDMLKTRADVLGMNIDIVPYKIGSESDNTESNSLLVKDFELPETVIPGQLNKENSVYVIEMIKEATLGCLSGQYKGL
;
A
#
# COMPACT_ATOMS: atom_id res chain seq x y z
N MET A 1 1.76 21.65 -9.07
CA MET A 1 1.91 20.41 -8.30
C MET A 1 1.81 20.73 -6.81
N ASP A 2 0.92 20.06 -6.13
CA ASP A 2 0.74 20.24 -4.69
C ASP A 2 1.94 19.65 -3.94
N LYS A 3 2.60 20.46 -3.11
CA LYS A 3 3.75 20.02 -2.33
C LYS A 3 3.39 18.96 -1.29
N SER A 4 2.11 18.87 -0.90
CA SER A 4 1.64 17.88 0.05
C SER A 4 1.25 16.54 -0.59
N ALA A 5 1.31 16.44 -1.92
CA ALA A 5 0.98 15.20 -2.62
C ALA A 5 1.96 14.09 -2.22
N PRO A 6 1.45 12.90 -1.88
CA PRO A 6 2.33 11.81 -1.47
C PRO A 6 2.96 11.10 -2.67
N PHE A 7 4.07 10.39 -2.41
CA PHE A 7 4.53 9.35 -3.31
C PHE A 7 3.69 8.10 -3.10
N ILE A 8 3.55 7.30 -4.16
CA ILE A 8 2.79 6.05 -4.13
C ILE A 8 3.75 4.88 -4.14
N ILE A 9 3.45 3.89 -3.32
CA ILE A 9 4.12 2.58 -3.36
C ILE A 9 3.05 1.53 -3.60
N THR A 10 3.14 0.81 -4.71
CA THR A 10 2.26 -0.33 -4.94
C THR A 10 2.86 -1.56 -4.28
N SER A 11 2.04 -2.32 -3.55
CA SER A 11 2.52 -3.51 -2.84
C SER A 11 2.83 -4.69 -3.77
N GLY A 12 2.41 -4.60 -5.03
CA GLY A 12 2.71 -5.63 -6.03
C GLY A 12 1.91 -6.91 -5.85
N GLU A 13 2.51 -8.01 -6.28
CA GLU A 13 1.88 -9.33 -6.20
C GLU A 13 1.59 -9.70 -4.74
N PRO A 14 0.32 -9.98 -4.37
CA PRO A 14 -0.02 -10.17 -2.96
C PRO A 14 0.61 -11.40 -2.31
N SER A 15 0.94 -12.43 -3.09
CA SER A 15 1.60 -13.63 -2.55
C SER A 15 3.13 -13.53 -2.55
N GLY A 16 3.69 -12.44 -3.07
CA GLY A 16 5.12 -12.19 -3.12
C GLY A 16 5.66 -11.46 -1.89
N ILE A 17 6.85 -10.92 -2.01
CA ILE A 17 7.55 -10.25 -0.92
C ILE A 17 7.22 -8.75 -0.81
N GLY A 18 6.54 -8.19 -1.81
CA GLY A 18 6.18 -6.77 -1.80
C GLY A 18 5.43 -6.34 -0.54
N PRO A 19 4.38 -7.07 -0.12
CA PRO A 19 3.68 -6.75 1.11
C PRO A 19 4.58 -6.74 2.34
N ASP A 20 5.54 -7.67 2.44
CA ASP A 20 6.48 -7.73 3.55
C ASP A 20 7.37 -6.50 3.58
N ILE A 21 7.82 -6.04 2.42
CA ILE A 21 8.68 -4.87 2.28
C ILE A 21 7.93 -3.60 2.69
N VAL A 22 6.69 -3.41 2.22
CA VAL A 22 5.93 -2.20 2.58
C VAL A 22 5.60 -2.17 4.08
N LEU A 23 5.32 -3.33 4.68
CA LEU A 23 5.11 -3.42 6.13
C LEU A 23 6.39 -3.04 6.89
N SER A 24 7.55 -3.46 6.40
CA SER A 24 8.83 -3.11 7.01
C SER A 24 9.08 -1.60 6.98
N LEU A 25 8.64 -0.92 5.93
CA LEU A 25 8.77 0.54 5.84
C LEU A 25 8.02 1.26 6.96
N ALA A 26 6.89 0.72 7.40
CA ALA A 26 6.11 1.31 8.48
C ALA A 26 6.87 1.35 9.81
N MET A 27 7.86 0.49 9.97
CA MET A 27 8.68 0.43 11.18
C MET A 27 9.80 1.47 11.19
N ARG A 28 10.04 2.17 10.10
CA ARG A 28 11.12 3.15 9.97
C ARG A 28 10.61 4.54 10.34
N LYS A 29 11.35 5.23 11.19
CA LYS A 29 11.00 6.58 11.65
C LYS A 29 11.25 7.67 10.60
N ASP A 30 12.10 7.39 9.63
CA ASP A 30 12.55 8.34 8.61
C ASP A 30 11.91 8.13 7.25
N SER A 31 10.85 7.32 7.19
CA SER A 31 10.19 6.96 5.95
C SER A 31 9.35 8.09 5.43
N GLY A 32 9.56 9.17 5.10
CA GLY A 32 8.81 10.28 4.53
C GLY A 32 7.33 10.02 4.24
N GLN A 33 6.72 10.92 3.54
CA GLN A 33 5.29 10.82 3.21
C GLN A 33 5.09 9.96 1.97
N PHE A 34 4.49 8.81 2.16
CA PHE A 34 4.08 7.95 1.04
C PHE A 34 2.75 7.28 1.36
N LEU A 35 2.06 6.92 0.30
CA LEU A 35 0.76 6.23 0.36
C LEU A 35 0.94 4.85 -0.26
N VAL A 36 0.55 3.82 0.45
CA VAL A 36 0.61 2.45 -0.06
C VAL A 36 -0.70 2.09 -0.74
N PHE A 37 -0.61 1.55 -1.95
CA PHE A 37 -1.72 0.91 -2.61
C PHE A 37 -1.65 -0.59 -2.32
N GLY A 38 -2.69 -1.11 -1.71
CA GLY A 38 -2.75 -2.51 -1.35
C GLY A 38 -4.11 -2.89 -0.80
N ASN A 39 -4.24 -4.11 -0.34
CA ASN A 39 -5.45 -4.58 0.32
C ASN A 39 -5.24 -4.57 1.82
N ILE A 40 -6.09 -3.84 2.54
CA ILE A 40 -5.93 -3.63 3.98
C ILE A 40 -5.99 -4.96 4.75
N ASP A 41 -6.97 -5.79 4.46
CA ASP A 41 -7.14 -7.06 5.18
C ASP A 41 -5.95 -7.99 4.96
N MET A 42 -5.46 -8.06 3.71
CA MET A 42 -4.28 -8.86 3.38
C MET A 42 -3.05 -8.35 4.14
N LEU A 43 -2.85 -7.02 4.18
CA LEU A 43 -1.71 -6.44 4.88
C LEU A 43 -1.79 -6.67 6.39
N LYS A 44 -2.98 -6.56 6.98
CA LYS A 44 -3.17 -6.87 8.40
C LYS A 44 -2.85 -8.32 8.72
N THR A 45 -3.33 -9.23 7.89
CA THR A 45 -3.06 -10.66 8.06
C THR A 45 -1.55 -10.94 7.95
N ARG A 46 -0.89 -10.34 6.96
CA ARG A 46 0.54 -10.53 6.76
C ARG A 46 1.34 -9.97 7.94
N ALA A 47 0.94 -8.81 8.46
CA ALA A 47 1.59 -8.21 9.63
C ALA A 47 1.47 -9.12 10.85
N ASP A 48 0.29 -9.73 11.05
CA ASP A 48 0.08 -10.68 12.16
C ASP A 48 0.98 -11.90 12.01
N VAL A 49 1.09 -12.45 10.80
CA VAL A 49 1.97 -13.60 10.55
C VAL A 49 3.43 -13.27 10.82
N LEU A 50 3.85 -12.05 10.48
CA LEU A 50 5.23 -11.61 10.69
C LEU A 50 5.49 -11.11 12.11
N GLY A 51 4.48 -11.07 12.95
CA GLY A 51 4.62 -10.56 14.33
C GLY A 51 4.86 -9.06 14.40
N MET A 52 4.44 -8.31 13.39
CA MET A 52 4.60 -6.87 13.34
C MET A 52 3.37 -6.16 13.89
N ASN A 53 3.58 -5.24 14.82
CA ASN A 53 2.50 -4.41 15.37
C ASN A 53 2.44 -3.09 14.60
N ILE A 54 1.64 -3.08 13.52
CA ILE A 54 1.53 -1.95 12.61
C ILE A 54 0.08 -1.46 12.59
N ASP A 55 -0.10 -0.16 12.72
CA ASP A 55 -1.41 0.48 12.60
C ASP A 55 -1.65 0.80 11.12
N ILE A 56 -2.58 0.11 10.49
CA ILE A 56 -2.92 0.33 9.08
C ILE A 56 -4.12 1.27 9.00
N VAL A 57 -3.86 2.47 8.49
CA VAL A 57 -4.82 3.56 8.43
C VAL A 57 -5.39 3.67 7.02
N PRO A 58 -6.72 3.57 6.84
CA PRO A 58 -7.32 3.72 5.52
C PRO A 58 -7.17 5.15 4.99
N TYR A 59 -6.75 5.27 3.74
CA TYR A 59 -6.66 6.56 3.07
C TYR A 59 -8.01 6.90 2.41
N LYS A 60 -8.44 8.16 2.57
CA LYS A 60 -9.61 8.69 1.87
C LYS A 60 -9.18 9.90 1.06
N ILE A 61 -9.73 10.01 -0.16
CA ILE A 61 -9.48 11.16 -1.03
C ILE A 61 -9.86 12.45 -0.29
N GLY A 62 -8.95 13.42 -0.27
CA GLY A 62 -9.15 14.69 0.41
C GLY A 62 -8.72 14.72 1.86
N SER A 63 -8.35 13.58 2.44
CA SER A 63 -7.74 13.56 3.77
C SER A 63 -6.26 13.89 3.67
N GLU A 64 -5.71 14.50 4.71
CA GLU A 64 -4.28 14.77 4.76
C GLU A 64 -3.51 13.45 4.89
N SER A 65 -2.48 13.30 4.06
CA SER A 65 -1.59 12.16 4.14
C SER A 65 -0.55 12.42 5.21
N ASP A 66 -0.95 12.35 6.46
CA ASP A 66 -0.05 12.55 7.57
C ASP A 66 0.35 11.19 8.15
N ASN A 67 1.48 10.70 7.71
CA ASN A 67 2.03 9.41 8.12
C ASN A 67 3.25 9.64 9.01
N THR A 68 3.13 10.58 9.95
CA THR A 68 4.24 10.97 10.81
C THR A 68 4.47 10.03 11.98
N GLU A 69 3.49 9.20 12.31
CA GLU A 69 3.62 8.27 13.42
C GLU A 69 4.38 7.02 13.00
N SER A 70 5.37 6.64 13.83
CA SER A 70 6.07 5.38 13.62
C SER A 70 5.10 4.21 13.82
N ASN A 71 5.33 3.13 13.10
CA ASN A 71 4.50 1.92 13.12
C ASN A 71 3.09 2.13 12.57
N SER A 72 2.88 3.16 11.75
CA SER A 72 1.62 3.32 11.03
C SER A 72 1.87 3.33 9.53
N LEU A 73 0.87 2.87 8.78
CA LEU A 73 0.93 2.75 7.33
C LEU A 73 -0.38 3.25 6.74
N LEU A 74 -0.30 4.27 5.90
CA LEU A 74 -1.47 4.80 5.21
C LEU A 74 -1.69 4.00 3.94
N VAL A 75 -2.86 3.39 3.80
CA VAL A 75 -3.16 2.45 2.72
C VAL A 75 -4.45 2.84 2.01
N LYS A 76 -4.37 2.97 0.70
CA LYS A 76 -5.57 2.99 -0.14
C LYS A 76 -5.95 1.57 -0.47
N ASP A 77 -7.17 1.17 -0.06
CA ASP A 77 -7.64 -0.20 -0.16
C ASP A 77 -8.02 -0.58 -1.60
N PHE A 78 -7.59 -1.75 -2.02
CA PHE A 78 -7.98 -2.36 -3.30
C PHE A 78 -8.52 -3.75 -3.05
N GLU A 79 -9.54 -4.13 -3.81
CA GLU A 79 -10.19 -5.43 -3.66
C GLU A 79 -9.30 -6.56 -4.16
N LEU A 80 -9.21 -7.64 -3.37
CA LEU A 80 -8.54 -8.88 -3.75
C LEU A 80 -9.58 -9.92 -4.12
N PRO A 81 -9.60 -10.41 -5.39
CA PRO A 81 -10.58 -11.42 -5.80
C PRO A 81 -10.47 -12.75 -5.08
N GLU A 82 -9.24 -13.15 -4.71
CA GLU A 82 -8.99 -14.45 -4.12
C GLU A 82 -8.14 -14.36 -2.87
N THR A 83 -8.30 -15.34 -1.99
CA THR A 83 -7.50 -15.46 -0.77
C THR A 83 -6.03 -15.62 -1.12
N VAL A 84 -5.19 -14.91 -0.40
CA VAL A 84 -3.73 -14.93 -0.62
C VAL A 84 -3.09 -16.03 0.22
N ILE A 85 -2.29 -16.86 -0.45
CA ILE A 85 -1.42 -17.83 0.21
C ILE A 85 0.01 -17.43 -0.11
N PRO A 86 0.81 -17.00 0.89
CA PRO A 86 2.17 -16.55 0.63
C PRO A 86 2.99 -17.60 -0.12
N GLY A 87 3.70 -17.16 -1.16
CA GLY A 87 4.50 -18.05 -1.99
C GLY A 87 3.74 -18.79 -3.07
N GLN A 88 2.41 -18.66 -3.13
CA GLN A 88 1.60 -19.30 -4.17
C GLN A 88 0.94 -18.24 -5.05
N LEU A 89 1.33 -18.17 -6.31
CA LEU A 89 0.73 -17.27 -7.27
C LEU A 89 -0.69 -17.72 -7.59
N ASN A 90 -1.61 -16.76 -7.63
CA ASN A 90 -2.96 -16.97 -8.10
C ASN A 90 -3.23 -15.95 -9.19
N LYS A 91 -3.40 -16.41 -10.43
CA LYS A 91 -3.59 -15.54 -11.58
C LYS A 91 -4.85 -14.68 -11.48
N GLU A 92 -5.84 -15.10 -10.70
CA GLU A 92 -7.06 -14.31 -10.50
C GLU A 92 -6.76 -13.01 -9.75
N ASN A 93 -5.68 -12.97 -8.98
CA ASN A 93 -5.25 -11.76 -8.29
C ASN A 93 -4.45 -10.81 -9.17
N SER A 94 -4.19 -11.14 -10.44
CA SER A 94 -3.50 -10.24 -11.36
C SER A 94 -4.29 -8.96 -11.61
N VAL A 95 -5.62 -9.02 -11.56
CA VAL A 95 -6.48 -7.85 -11.70
C VAL A 95 -6.18 -6.82 -10.61
N TYR A 96 -5.96 -7.27 -9.39
CA TYR A 96 -5.59 -6.44 -8.27
C TYR A 96 -4.31 -5.65 -8.56
N VAL A 97 -3.27 -6.33 -9.06
CA VAL A 97 -1.99 -5.68 -9.37
C VAL A 97 -2.16 -4.65 -10.49
N ILE A 98 -2.89 -5.01 -11.54
CA ILE A 98 -3.13 -4.14 -12.70
C ILE A 98 -3.90 -2.89 -12.28
N GLU A 99 -4.95 -3.03 -11.48
CA GLU A 99 -5.75 -1.91 -11.02
C GLU A 99 -4.94 -0.94 -10.15
N MET A 100 -4.06 -1.45 -9.29
CA MET A 100 -3.19 -0.60 -8.49
C MET A 100 -2.25 0.23 -9.37
N ILE A 101 -1.62 -0.40 -10.35
CA ILE A 101 -0.68 0.29 -11.24
C ILE A 101 -1.41 1.32 -12.08
N LYS A 102 -2.59 0.97 -12.59
CA LYS A 102 -3.41 1.86 -13.41
C LYS A 102 -3.81 3.11 -12.62
N GLU A 103 -4.35 2.96 -11.42
CA GLU A 103 -4.75 4.10 -10.61
C GLU A 103 -3.55 4.95 -10.17
N ALA A 104 -2.44 4.32 -9.82
CA ALA A 104 -1.23 5.04 -9.46
C ALA A 104 -0.73 5.89 -10.62
N THR A 105 -0.71 5.33 -11.83
CA THR A 105 -0.30 6.04 -13.04
C THR A 105 -1.19 7.23 -13.33
N LEU A 106 -2.51 7.03 -13.31
CA LEU A 106 -3.47 8.10 -13.56
C LEU A 106 -3.36 9.20 -12.51
N GLY A 107 -3.17 8.84 -11.24
CA GLY A 107 -3.00 9.81 -10.17
C GLY A 107 -1.73 10.63 -10.31
N CYS A 108 -0.64 10.04 -10.77
CA CYS A 108 0.59 10.76 -11.04
C CYS A 108 0.42 11.73 -12.22
N LEU A 109 -0.24 11.28 -13.28
CA LEU A 109 -0.48 12.12 -14.45
C LEU A 109 -1.38 13.32 -14.14
N SER A 110 -2.33 13.15 -13.22
CA SER A 110 -3.24 14.24 -12.80
C SER A 110 -2.63 15.17 -11.76
N GLY A 111 -1.48 14.85 -11.19
CA GLY A 111 -0.86 15.61 -10.12
C GLY A 111 -1.37 15.29 -8.73
N GLN A 112 -2.25 14.30 -8.58
CA GLN A 112 -2.76 13.86 -7.27
C GLN A 112 -1.64 13.25 -6.43
N TYR A 113 -0.70 12.57 -7.07
CA TYR A 113 0.46 11.95 -6.44
C TYR A 113 1.74 12.48 -7.07
N LYS A 114 2.83 12.50 -6.30
CA LYS A 114 4.13 12.99 -6.77
C LYS A 114 4.81 12.04 -7.73
N GLY A 115 4.67 10.76 -7.50
CA GLY A 115 5.34 9.73 -8.27
C GLY A 115 5.04 8.36 -7.71
N LEU A 116 5.40 7.38 -8.49
CA LEU A 116 5.20 5.98 -8.18
C LEU A 116 6.54 5.32 -7.86
#